data_6a1365973ccc14657790cde01e13bafd
#
_entry.id   6a1365973ccc14657790cde01e13bafd
#
_cell.length_a   1.000
_cell.length_b   1.000
_cell.length_c   1.000
_cell.angle_alpha   90.00
_cell.angle_beta   90.00
_cell.angle_gamma   90.00
#
_symmetry.space_group_name_H-M   'P 1'
#
loop_
_entity.id
_entity.type
_entity.pdbx_description
1 polymer ?
#
loop_
_entity_poly.entity_id
_entity_poly.type
_entity_poly.pdbx_seq_one_letter_code
_entity_poly.pdbx_strand_id
1 'polypeptide(L)'
;MNLSPLQAISPIDGRYRNTTESLSKYFSESALIKYRVYVEVEYFISLCEIGLPGLAKFDKANYGKLRLIHEQFSDVNAQEIKDTEKVTNHDVKAVEYFIKKQFDDLGFQDYKEFIHFGLTSQDINNTAIPYTFKLALNEVYYPNISNLISKIKELATEWKDVPLLAFTHGQPASPTKLGKEFLVFAERLEIQLNNLKNIPNSAKFGGATGNFNAHHIAYPSVNWVDFSNNFVNEVLGLTRAQHTTQIEHYDQFAAQCDALKRINNIIIDLDRDIWAYISKNYFKQRIKEGEVGSSAMPHKVNPIDFENAEGNAGIANALFEFFAAKLPISRLQRDLTDSTVLRNVGVPMAHTVIAMSSTLKGLNKIILNNDAIAADLENNWAVVAEAIQTVLRREAYPNPYEALKDLTRTNQKITADTMATFIDGLNVNETIKAELKQITPFNYTGVF
;
A
#
# COMPACT_ATOMS: atom_id res chain seq x y z
N MET A 1 18.98 -24.60 -11.17
CA MET A 1 17.83 -24.60 -12.11
C MET A 1 17.38 -23.14 -12.28
N ASN A 2 17.42 -22.64 -13.51
CA ASN A 2 16.81 -21.34 -13.81
C ASN A 2 15.29 -21.54 -13.87
N LEU A 3 14.56 -20.96 -12.93
CA LEU A 3 13.09 -21.01 -12.91
C LEU A 3 12.55 -20.22 -14.11
N SER A 4 11.88 -20.91 -15.05
CA SER A 4 11.15 -20.24 -16.13
C SER A 4 9.87 -19.60 -15.56
N PRO A 5 9.51 -18.37 -15.96
CA PRO A 5 8.23 -17.76 -15.59
C PRO A 5 7.01 -18.64 -15.93
N LEU A 6 7.10 -19.45 -16.99
CA LEU A 6 6.03 -20.38 -17.37
C LEU A 6 5.89 -21.59 -16.44
N GLN A 7 6.90 -21.89 -15.63
CA GLN A 7 6.92 -22.99 -14.67
C GLN A 7 6.78 -22.53 -13.23
N ALA A 8 6.69 -21.22 -13.00
CA ALA A 8 6.51 -20.65 -11.67
C ALA A 8 5.11 -21.01 -11.11
N ILE A 9 5.08 -21.54 -9.89
CA ILE A 9 3.82 -21.87 -9.19
C ILE A 9 3.09 -20.58 -8.79
N SER A 10 3.85 -19.59 -8.31
CA SER A 10 3.29 -18.28 -7.97
C SER A 10 3.14 -17.41 -9.23
N PRO A 11 1.95 -16.82 -9.45
CA PRO A 11 1.76 -15.86 -10.54
C PRO A 11 2.63 -14.61 -10.41
N ILE A 12 3.08 -14.27 -9.20
CA ILE A 12 3.98 -13.15 -8.93
C ILE A 12 5.29 -13.32 -9.70
N ASP A 13 5.89 -14.51 -9.63
CA ASP A 13 7.17 -14.82 -10.28
C ASP A 13 7.00 -15.32 -11.72
N GLY A 14 5.75 -15.67 -12.12
CA GLY A 14 5.38 -16.10 -13.45
C GLY A 14 4.74 -14.98 -14.27
N ARG A 15 3.39 -15.02 -14.32
CA ARG A 15 2.54 -14.13 -15.13
C ARG A 15 2.81 -12.64 -14.91
N TYR A 16 3.07 -12.23 -13.66
CA TYR A 16 3.23 -10.82 -13.27
C TYR A 16 4.68 -10.40 -13.03
N ARG A 17 5.66 -11.23 -13.41
CA ARG A 17 7.09 -10.97 -13.15
C ARG A 17 7.53 -9.57 -13.55
N ASN A 18 7.12 -9.10 -14.75
CA ASN A 18 7.48 -7.77 -15.24
C ASN A 18 6.94 -6.62 -14.37
N THR A 19 5.83 -6.83 -13.66
CA THR A 19 5.23 -5.84 -12.76
C THR A 19 5.88 -5.86 -11.37
N THR A 20 6.33 -7.03 -10.94
CA THR A 20 6.81 -7.27 -9.57
C THR A 20 8.33 -7.30 -9.43
N GLU A 21 9.08 -7.28 -10.54
CA GLU A 21 10.53 -7.47 -10.55
C GLU A 21 11.29 -6.49 -9.64
N SER A 22 10.82 -5.25 -9.55
CA SER A 22 11.41 -4.23 -8.68
C SER A 22 11.46 -4.64 -7.21
N LEU A 23 10.54 -5.51 -6.77
CA LEU A 23 10.47 -6.01 -5.39
C LEU A 23 11.52 -7.09 -5.10
N SER A 24 12.12 -7.72 -6.12
CA SER A 24 13.13 -8.74 -5.94
C SER A 24 14.39 -8.24 -5.20
N LYS A 25 14.68 -6.95 -5.33
CA LYS A 25 15.80 -6.27 -4.63
C LYS A 25 15.62 -6.23 -3.10
N TYR A 26 14.41 -6.52 -2.60
CA TYR A 26 14.06 -6.41 -1.18
C TYR A 26 13.58 -7.73 -0.59
N PHE A 27 12.86 -8.55 -1.37
CA PHE A 27 12.13 -9.71 -0.84
C PHE A 27 12.57 -11.06 -1.42
N SER A 28 13.57 -11.10 -2.30
CA SER A 28 14.18 -12.35 -2.71
C SER A 28 15.08 -12.93 -1.62
N GLU A 29 15.40 -14.23 -1.68
CA GLU A 29 16.36 -14.87 -0.78
C GLU A 29 17.74 -14.22 -0.91
N SER A 30 18.18 -13.87 -2.13
CA SER A 30 19.42 -13.15 -2.39
C SER A 30 19.43 -11.78 -1.70
N ALA A 31 18.31 -11.05 -1.74
CA ALA A 31 18.17 -9.77 -1.07
C ALA A 31 18.24 -9.93 0.47
N LEU A 32 17.53 -10.89 1.04
CA LEU A 32 17.60 -11.15 2.48
C LEU A 32 19.04 -11.44 2.94
N ILE A 33 19.76 -12.25 2.20
CA ILE A 33 21.18 -12.56 2.49
C ILE A 33 22.03 -11.30 2.38
N LYS A 34 21.89 -10.53 1.31
CA LYS A 34 22.61 -9.26 1.11
C LYS A 34 22.43 -8.30 2.30
N TYR A 35 21.20 -8.12 2.78
CA TYR A 35 20.94 -7.19 3.87
C TYR A 35 21.38 -7.73 5.23
N ARG A 36 21.45 -9.03 5.42
CA ARG A 36 22.14 -9.63 6.57
C ARG A 36 23.63 -9.29 6.56
N VAL A 37 24.30 -9.42 5.40
CA VAL A 37 25.69 -9.01 5.22
C VAL A 37 25.86 -7.51 5.50
N TYR A 38 24.95 -6.66 5.01
CA TYR A 38 24.96 -5.23 5.30
C TYR A 38 24.93 -4.94 6.80
N VAL A 39 24.00 -5.53 7.54
CA VAL A 39 23.87 -5.32 8.98
C VAL A 39 25.13 -5.77 9.73
N GLU A 40 25.68 -6.93 9.40
CA GLU A 40 26.90 -7.45 10.03
C GLU A 40 28.11 -6.53 9.77
N VAL A 41 28.27 -6.03 8.56
CA VAL A 41 29.37 -5.11 8.19
C VAL A 41 29.24 -3.78 8.93
N GLU A 42 28.07 -3.16 8.93
CA GLU A 42 27.85 -1.90 9.64
C GLU A 42 27.95 -2.08 11.17
N TYR A 43 27.56 -3.25 11.68
CA TYR A 43 27.74 -3.59 13.10
C TYR A 43 29.23 -3.66 13.45
N PHE A 44 30.06 -4.36 12.66
CA PHE A 44 31.50 -4.42 12.88
C PHE A 44 32.13 -3.03 12.85
N ILE A 45 31.78 -2.19 11.88
CA ILE A 45 32.25 -0.81 11.79
C ILE A 45 31.83 -0.02 13.05
N SER A 46 30.60 -0.19 13.52
CA SER A 46 30.11 0.48 14.75
C SER A 46 30.88 0.03 16.01
N LEU A 47 31.27 -1.23 16.10
CA LEU A 47 32.16 -1.72 17.17
C LEU A 47 33.54 -1.08 17.10
N CYS A 48 34.09 -0.85 15.91
CA CYS A 48 35.36 -0.12 15.75
C CYS A 48 35.21 1.34 16.21
N GLU A 49 34.09 1.99 15.91
CA GLU A 49 33.85 3.40 16.27
C GLU A 49 33.77 3.64 17.79
N ILE A 50 33.28 2.69 18.57
CA ILE A 50 33.30 2.80 20.04
C ILE A 50 34.65 2.46 20.66
N GLY A 51 35.65 2.04 19.84
CA GLY A 51 37.02 1.85 20.27
C GLY A 51 37.22 0.66 21.19
N LEU A 52 36.56 -0.47 20.96
CA LEU A 52 36.84 -1.68 21.73
C LEU A 52 38.34 -2.03 21.71
N PRO A 53 38.94 -2.45 22.83
CA PRO A 53 40.37 -2.70 22.92
C PRO A 53 40.92 -3.66 21.82
N GLY A 54 40.15 -4.69 21.48
CA GLY A 54 40.51 -5.64 20.42
C GLY A 54 40.43 -5.05 19.00
N LEU A 55 39.73 -3.92 18.80
CA LEU A 55 39.56 -3.24 17.52
C LEU A 55 40.28 -1.89 17.43
N ALA A 56 40.96 -1.47 18.50
CA ALA A 56 41.62 -0.16 18.59
C ALA A 56 42.69 0.10 17.52
N LYS A 57 43.25 -0.96 16.93
CA LYS A 57 44.25 -0.88 15.86
C LYS A 57 43.65 -1.01 14.45
N PHE A 58 42.33 -1.21 14.32
CA PHE A 58 41.71 -1.30 13.01
C PHE A 58 41.68 0.08 12.34
N ASP A 59 42.30 0.19 11.17
CA ASP A 59 42.36 1.46 10.48
C ASP A 59 41.03 1.80 9.81
N LYS A 60 40.44 2.93 10.22
CA LYS A 60 39.18 3.47 9.70
C LYS A 60 39.18 3.73 8.19
N ALA A 61 40.35 3.94 7.58
CA ALA A 61 40.52 4.05 6.12
C ALA A 61 40.01 2.79 5.38
N ASN A 62 39.92 1.65 6.06
CA ASN A 62 39.42 0.40 5.49
C ASN A 62 37.89 0.22 5.53
N TYR A 63 37.13 1.10 6.17
CA TYR A 63 35.66 0.98 6.20
C TYR A 63 35.01 0.92 4.82
N GLY A 64 35.54 1.70 3.86
CA GLY A 64 35.09 1.62 2.47
C GLY A 64 35.28 0.22 1.85
N LYS A 65 36.38 -0.48 2.17
CA LYS A 65 36.59 -1.86 1.69
C LYS A 65 35.59 -2.84 2.30
N LEU A 66 35.25 -2.66 3.58
CA LEU A 66 34.25 -3.49 4.24
C LEU A 66 32.87 -3.28 3.64
N ARG A 67 32.47 -2.03 3.35
CA ARG A 67 31.18 -1.71 2.72
C ARG A 67 31.05 -2.31 1.32
N LEU A 68 32.15 -2.41 0.56
CA LEU A 68 32.14 -3.07 -0.74
C LEU A 68 31.66 -4.53 -0.66
N ILE A 69 31.80 -5.23 0.48
CA ILE A 69 31.34 -6.61 0.67
C ILE A 69 29.82 -6.70 0.42
N HIS A 70 29.03 -5.71 0.88
CA HIS A 70 27.58 -5.70 0.64
C HIS A 70 27.17 -4.85 -0.58
N GLU A 71 27.91 -3.80 -0.93
CA GLU A 71 27.60 -2.96 -2.10
C GLU A 71 27.77 -3.72 -3.40
N GLN A 72 28.82 -4.54 -3.50
CA GLN A 72 29.14 -5.39 -4.65
C GLN A 72 28.57 -6.82 -4.53
N PHE A 73 27.67 -7.03 -3.54
CA PHE A 73 27.07 -8.34 -3.31
C PHE A 73 26.24 -8.79 -4.52
N SER A 74 26.46 -10.02 -4.97
CA SER A 74 25.87 -10.60 -6.16
C SER A 74 25.19 -11.94 -5.87
N ASP A 75 24.44 -12.47 -6.83
CA ASP A 75 23.85 -13.81 -6.74
C ASP A 75 24.90 -14.92 -6.62
N VAL A 76 26.13 -14.71 -7.09
CA VAL A 76 27.24 -15.64 -6.87
C VAL A 76 27.61 -15.73 -5.39
N ASN A 77 27.66 -14.57 -4.71
CA ASN A 77 27.92 -14.53 -3.27
C ASN A 77 26.76 -15.15 -2.48
N ALA A 78 25.52 -14.88 -2.90
CA ALA A 78 24.34 -15.49 -2.31
C ALA A 78 24.38 -17.02 -2.44
N GLN A 79 24.78 -17.55 -3.61
CA GLN A 79 24.90 -18.98 -3.84
C GLN A 79 26.00 -19.60 -2.98
N GLU A 80 27.18 -18.96 -2.81
CA GLU A 80 28.23 -19.40 -1.92
C GLU A 80 27.74 -19.55 -0.48
N ILE A 81 26.99 -18.55 0.01
CA ILE A 81 26.35 -18.59 1.35
C ILE A 81 25.34 -19.74 1.43
N LYS A 82 24.52 -19.94 0.41
CA LYS A 82 23.54 -21.05 0.38
C LYS A 82 24.23 -22.43 0.36
N ASP A 83 25.39 -22.56 -0.30
CA ASP A 83 26.14 -23.82 -0.30
C ASP A 83 26.73 -24.09 1.08
N THR A 84 27.21 -23.07 1.79
CA THR A 84 27.65 -23.16 3.18
C THR A 84 26.48 -23.53 4.10
N GLU A 85 25.32 -22.92 3.92
CA GLU A 85 24.09 -23.20 4.70
C GLU A 85 23.66 -24.66 4.59
N LYS A 86 23.78 -25.28 3.41
CA LYS A 86 23.47 -26.73 3.22
C LYS A 86 24.32 -27.65 4.13
N VAL A 87 25.51 -27.23 4.47
CA VAL A 87 26.43 -27.99 5.34
C VAL A 87 26.18 -27.68 6.81
N THR A 88 26.01 -26.41 7.13
CA THR A 88 25.85 -25.92 8.51
C THR A 88 24.44 -26.08 9.05
N ASN A 89 23.45 -26.19 8.16
CA ASN A 89 22.02 -26.12 8.44
C ASN A 89 21.60 -24.88 9.25
N HIS A 90 22.32 -23.76 9.00
CA HIS A 90 22.09 -22.52 9.73
C HIS A 90 22.40 -21.31 8.83
N ASP A 91 21.37 -20.55 8.47
CA ASP A 91 21.42 -19.46 7.49
C ASP A 91 22.31 -18.27 7.93
N VAL A 92 22.08 -17.70 9.12
CA VAL A 92 22.87 -16.56 9.62
C VAL A 92 24.34 -16.97 9.90
N LYS A 93 24.58 -18.21 10.36
CA LYS A 93 25.95 -18.69 10.53
C LYS A 93 26.70 -18.82 9.21
N ALA A 94 26.01 -19.17 8.14
CA ALA A 94 26.61 -19.19 6.80
C ALA A 94 27.03 -17.78 6.32
N VAL A 95 26.20 -16.75 6.65
CA VAL A 95 26.57 -15.34 6.41
C VAL A 95 27.83 -14.95 7.20
N GLU A 96 27.91 -15.30 8.48
CA GLU A 96 29.08 -15.03 9.30
C GLU A 96 30.36 -15.66 8.69
N TYR A 97 30.30 -16.92 8.26
CA TYR A 97 31.44 -17.57 7.61
C TYR A 97 31.85 -16.91 6.30
N PHE A 98 30.90 -16.49 5.49
CA PHE A 98 31.18 -15.73 4.28
C PHE A 98 31.95 -14.43 4.59
N ILE A 99 31.48 -13.64 5.57
CA ILE A 99 32.11 -12.37 5.93
C ILE A 99 33.52 -12.64 6.52
N LYS A 100 33.68 -13.67 7.35
CA LYS A 100 35.01 -14.07 7.87
C LYS A 100 36.01 -14.40 6.75
N LYS A 101 35.55 -15.10 5.70
CA LYS A 101 36.36 -15.36 4.51
C LYS A 101 36.72 -14.06 3.78
N GLN A 102 35.77 -13.14 3.60
CA GLN A 102 36.08 -11.82 3.01
C GLN A 102 37.12 -11.05 3.84
N PHE A 103 37.09 -11.18 5.18
CA PHE A 103 38.13 -10.58 6.04
C PHE A 103 39.50 -11.23 5.84
N ASP A 104 39.55 -12.55 5.69
CA ASP A 104 40.80 -13.23 5.35
C ASP A 104 41.36 -12.75 4.02
N ASP A 105 40.53 -12.63 2.97
CA ASP A 105 40.90 -12.15 1.64
C ASP A 105 41.39 -10.69 1.63
N LEU A 106 40.87 -9.86 2.53
CA LEU A 106 41.23 -8.45 2.69
C LEU A 106 42.43 -8.22 3.62
N GLY A 107 42.96 -9.28 4.26
CA GLY A 107 44.06 -9.18 5.21
C GLY A 107 43.65 -8.71 6.61
N PHE A 108 42.37 -8.90 6.99
CA PHE A 108 41.83 -8.51 8.29
C PHE A 108 41.55 -9.70 9.22
N GLN A 109 42.29 -10.82 9.04
CA GLN A 109 42.10 -12.06 9.79
C GLN A 109 42.15 -11.88 11.32
N ASP A 110 42.94 -10.93 11.82
CA ASP A 110 43.09 -10.68 13.25
C ASP A 110 41.80 -10.10 13.91
N TYR A 111 40.89 -9.59 13.11
CA TYR A 111 39.67 -8.93 13.56
C TYR A 111 38.39 -9.72 13.31
N LYS A 112 38.47 -10.82 12.56
CA LYS A 112 37.28 -11.56 12.10
C LYS A 112 36.41 -12.16 13.20
N GLU A 113 36.97 -12.39 14.40
CA GLU A 113 36.19 -12.90 15.54
C GLU A 113 35.24 -11.85 16.17
N PHE A 114 35.34 -10.58 15.75
CA PHE A 114 34.36 -9.55 16.08
C PHE A 114 33.15 -9.51 15.13
N ILE A 115 33.16 -10.32 14.06
CA ILE A 115 31.98 -10.53 13.23
C ILE A 115 30.95 -11.30 14.07
N HIS A 116 29.71 -10.85 14.09
CA HIS A 116 28.61 -11.42 14.90
C HIS A 116 28.90 -11.42 16.42
N PHE A 117 29.79 -10.54 16.89
CA PHE A 117 30.20 -10.49 18.30
C PHE A 117 29.02 -10.22 19.23
N GLY A 118 28.76 -11.14 20.16
CA GLY A 118 27.70 -11.03 21.18
C GLY A 118 26.27 -11.13 20.64
N LEU A 119 26.07 -11.27 19.33
CA LEU A 119 24.78 -11.31 18.68
C LEU A 119 24.12 -12.67 18.68
N THR A 120 22.84 -12.67 18.41
CA THR A 120 22.05 -13.84 17.99
C THR A 120 21.48 -13.60 16.61
N SER A 121 21.10 -14.66 15.90
CA SER A 121 20.56 -14.57 14.53
C SER A 121 19.43 -13.56 14.40
N GLN A 122 18.64 -13.36 15.45
CA GLN A 122 17.52 -12.41 15.41
C GLN A 122 17.93 -10.94 15.56
N ASP A 123 19.13 -10.64 16.05
CA ASP A 123 19.66 -9.27 15.96
C ASP A 123 19.90 -8.87 14.50
N ILE A 124 20.25 -9.85 13.66
CA ILE A 124 20.47 -9.66 12.23
C ILE A 124 19.13 -9.69 11.46
N ASN A 125 18.27 -10.68 11.72
CA ASN A 125 16.98 -10.79 11.02
C ASN A 125 16.00 -9.65 11.37
N ASN A 126 15.90 -9.31 12.67
CA ASN A 126 15.00 -8.26 13.13
C ASN A 126 15.55 -6.82 12.94
N THR A 127 16.63 -6.68 12.19
CA THR A 127 17.14 -5.42 11.64
C THR A 127 17.13 -5.44 10.12
N ALA A 128 17.61 -6.51 9.47
CA ALA A 128 17.63 -6.64 8.02
C ALA A 128 16.23 -6.61 7.41
N ILE A 129 15.26 -7.37 7.98
CA ILE A 129 13.89 -7.44 7.44
C ILE A 129 13.16 -6.10 7.52
N PRO A 130 13.06 -5.41 8.68
CA PRO A 130 12.44 -4.09 8.71
C PRO A 130 13.19 -3.05 7.88
N TYR A 131 14.50 -3.18 7.71
CA TYR A 131 15.28 -2.32 6.82
C TYR A 131 14.88 -2.50 5.36
N THR A 132 14.82 -3.75 4.87
CA THR A 132 14.38 -4.03 3.50
C THR A 132 12.93 -3.63 3.26
N PHE A 133 12.06 -3.84 4.23
CA PHE A 133 10.67 -3.42 4.16
C PHE A 133 10.53 -1.90 4.03
N LYS A 134 11.28 -1.14 4.85
CA LYS A 134 11.39 0.33 4.76
C LYS A 134 11.84 0.79 3.37
N LEU A 135 12.88 0.15 2.81
CA LEU A 135 13.36 0.48 1.47
C LEU A 135 12.31 0.18 0.40
N ALA A 136 11.65 -0.98 0.48
CA ALA A 136 10.58 -1.34 -0.45
C ALA A 136 9.39 -0.38 -0.39
N LEU A 137 9.01 0.08 0.81
CA LEU A 137 8.01 1.13 0.96
C LEU A 137 8.45 2.42 0.27
N ASN A 138 9.66 2.89 0.52
CA ASN A 138 10.15 4.16 -0.02
C ASN A 138 10.37 4.13 -1.53
N GLU A 139 10.95 3.06 -2.06
CA GLU A 139 11.42 3.00 -3.43
C GLU A 139 10.41 2.39 -4.40
N VAL A 140 9.45 1.59 -3.90
CA VAL A 140 8.45 0.94 -4.75
C VAL A 140 7.03 1.34 -4.37
N TYR A 141 6.64 1.12 -3.12
CA TYR A 141 5.24 1.29 -2.72
C TYR A 141 4.79 2.75 -2.79
N TYR A 142 5.50 3.68 -2.13
CA TYR A 142 5.13 5.10 -2.09
C TYR A 142 5.11 5.77 -3.47
N PRO A 143 6.06 5.52 -4.38
CA PRO A 143 5.95 6.02 -5.75
C PRO A 143 4.71 5.51 -6.49
N ASN A 144 4.40 4.21 -6.39
CA ASN A 144 3.24 3.62 -7.07
C ASN A 144 1.91 4.17 -6.58
N ILE A 145 1.71 4.24 -5.26
CA ILE A 145 0.45 4.79 -4.70
C ILE A 145 0.33 6.29 -4.96
N SER A 146 1.43 7.04 -4.92
CA SER A 146 1.42 8.47 -5.24
C SER A 146 1.05 8.74 -6.69
N ASN A 147 1.53 7.89 -7.61
CA ASN A 147 1.16 7.97 -9.02
C ASN A 147 -0.34 7.67 -9.23
N LEU A 148 -0.87 6.67 -8.55
CA LEU A 148 -2.31 6.36 -8.58
C LEU A 148 -3.15 7.53 -8.04
N ILE A 149 -2.79 8.11 -6.90
CA ILE A 149 -3.47 9.28 -6.31
C ILE A 149 -3.42 10.46 -7.28
N SER A 150 -2.27 10.70 -7.91
CA SER A 150 -2.10 11.78 -8.89
C SER A 150 -3.03 11.60 -10.09
N LYS A 151 -3.18 10.37 -10.60
CA LYS A 151 -4.11 10.07 -11.70
C LYS A 151 -5.57 10.27 -11.29
N ILE A 152 -5.96 9.87 -10.10
CA ILE A 152 -7.31 10.12 -9.59
C ILE A 152 -7.60 11.62 -9.51
N LYS A 153 -6.65 12.43 -9.03
CA LYS A 153 -6.78 13.90 -8.96
C LYS A 153 -6.81 14.56 -10.34
N GLU A 154 -6.05 14.05 -11.30
CA GLU A 154 -6.10 14.50 -12.71
C GLU A 154 -7.52 14.32 -13.26
N LEU A 155 -8.11 13.13 -13.14
CA LEU A 155 -9.47 12.84 -13.58
C LEU A 155 -10.50 13.64 -12.81
N ALA A 156 -10.32 13.84 -11.51
CA ALA A 156 -11.18 14.69 -10.70
C ALA A 156 -11.20 16.15 -11.20
N THR A 157 -10.05 16.65 -11.65
CA THR A 157 -9.92 18.01 -12.22
C THR A 157 -10.56 18.09 -13.59
N GLU A 158 -10.31 17.10 -14.46
CA GLU A 158 -10.89 17.02 -15.81
C GLU A 158 -12.42 17.01 -15.77
N TRP A 159 -13.01 16.27 -14.80
CA TRP A 159 -14.46 16.07 -14.68
C TRP A 159 -15.10 16.89 -13.56
N LYS A 160 -14.44 17.96 -13.13
CA LYS A 160 -14.81 18.77 -11.98
C LYS A 160 -16.28 19.24 -12.01
N ASP A 161 -16.76 19.65 -13.17
CA ASP A 161 -18.08 20.25 -13.33
C ASP A 161 -19.09 19.31 -14.01
N VAL A 162 -18.75 18.05 -14.23
CA VAL A 162 -19.66 17.06 -14.83
C VAL A 162 -20.73 16.67 -13.80
N PRO A 163 -22.02 17.01 -14.03
CA PRO A 163 -23.10 16.56 -13.16
C PRO A 163 -23.30 15.05 -13.32
N LEU A 164 -23.54 14.37 -12.22
CA LEU A 164 -23.73 12.94 -12.16
C LEU A 164 -24.92 12.60 -11.26
N LEU A 165 -25.81 11.71 -11.72
CA LEU A 165 -26.86 11.18 -10.86
C LEU A 165 -26.23 10.28 -9.79
N ALA A 166 -26.43 10.61 -8.50
CA ALA A 166 -25.99 9.75 -7.42
C ALA A 166 -26.99 8.61 -7.17
N PHE A 167 -26.48 7.51 -6.63
CA PHE A 167 -27.29 6.36 -6.25
C PHE A 167 -27.05 6.02 -4.79
N THR A 168 -28.12 6.04 -4.00
CA THR A 168 -28.12 5.54 -2.62
C THR A 168 -29.07 4.36 -2.52
N HIS A 169 -28.64 3.28 -1.89
CA HIS A 169 -29.43 2.03 -1.84
C HIS A 169 -29.84 1.51 -3.24
N GLY A 170 -29.03 1.81 -4.27
CA GLY A 170 -29.34 1.45 -5.66
C GLY A 170 -30.46 2.28 -6.30
N GLN A 171 -30.94 3.36 -5.64
CA GLN A 171 -31.98 4.25 -6.15
C GLN A 171 -31.41 5.62 -6.53
N PRO A 172 -31.95 6.27 -7.57
CA PRO A 172 -31.60 7.64 -7.91
C PRO A 172 -31.77 8.58 -6.72
N ALA A 173 -30.76 9.40 -6.48
CA ALA A 173 -30.69 10.35 -5.37
C ALA A 173 -30.22 11.72 -5.88
N SER A 174 -30.03 12.67 -4.97
CA SER A 174 -29.58 14.02 -5.30
C SER A 174 -28.33 14.01 -6.17
N PRO A 175 -28.29 14.75 -7.28
CA PRO A 175 -27.12 14.79 -8.16
C PRO A 175 -25.85 15.25 -7.45
N THR A 176 -24.74 14.77 -7.93
CA THR A 176 -23.39 15.12 -7.49
C THR A 176 -22.56 15.60 -8.66
N LYS A 177 -21.27 15.87 -8.42
CA LYS A 177 -20.29 16.13 -9.49
C LYS A 177 -19.29 15.00 -9.56
N LEU A 178 -19.03 14.49 -10.76
CA LEU A 178 -18.14 13.36 -10.99
C LEU A 178 -16.72 13.60 -10.43
N GLY A 179 -16.18 14.80 -10.62
CA GLY A 179 -14.86 15.14 -10.07
C GLY A 179 -14.81 15.04 -8.56
N LYS A 180 -15.91 15.43 -7.84
CA LYS A 180 -15.99 15.28 -6.39
C LYS A 180 -15.99 13.80 -5.98
N GLU A 181 -16.69 12.93 -6.72
CA GLU A 181 -16.68 11.49 -6.43
C GLU A 181 -15.25 10.90 -6.49
N PHE A 182 -14.44 11.31 -7.47
CA PHE A 182 -13.03 10.92 -7.53
C PHE A 182 -12.20 11.50 -6.37
N LEU A 183 -12.45 12.75 -5.95
CA LEU A 183 -11.73 13.36 -4.82
C LEU A 183 -11.96 12.63 -3.51
N VAL A 184 -13.13 12.01 -3.30
CA VAL A 184 -13.39 11.17 -2.12
C VAL A 184 -12.33 10.07 -1.98
N PHE A 185 -11.98 9.40 -3.07
CA PHE A 185 -10.96 8.34 -3.04
C PHE A 185 -9.55 8.90 -2.88
N ALA A 186 -9.23 10.01 -3.54
CA ALA A 186 -7.93 10.67 -3.40
C ALA A 186 -7.67 11.08 -1.95
N GLU A 187 -8.63 11.75 -1.30
CA GLU A 187 -8.52 12.17 0.10
C GLU A 187 -8.35 10.98 1.04
N ARG A 188 -9.19 9.95 0.90
CA ARG A 188 -9.10 8.73 1.71
C ARG A 188 -7.73 8.06 1.59
N LEU A 189 -7.20 7.93 0.37
CA LEU A 189 -5.89 7.35 0.10
C LEU A 189 -4.76 8.19 0.71
N GLU A 190 -4.81 9.52 0.59
CA GLU A 190 -3.80 10.41 1.17
C GLU A 190 -3.77 10.33 2.70
N ILE A 191 -4.93 10.32 3.35
CA ILE A 191 -5.02 10.17 4.81
C ILE A 191 -4.40 8.84 5.25
N GLN A 192 -4.76 7.72 4.60
CA GLN A 192 -4.22 6.41 4.99
C GLN A 192 -2.74 6.26 4.63
N LEU A 193 -2.28 6.85 3.53
CA LEU A 193 -0.85 6.88 3.18
C LEU A 193 -0.04 7.66 4.24
N ASN A 194 -0.54 8.79 4.70
CA ASN A 194 0.10 9.54 5.78
C ASN A 194 0.13 8.75 7.09
N ASN A 195 -0.95 8.05 7.42
CA ASN A 195 -0.98 7.17 8.59
C ASN A 195 0.08 6.07 8.49
N LEU A 196 0.21 5.40 7.34
CA LEU A 196 1.25 4.39 7.11
C LEU A 196 2.66 4.95 7.28
N LYS A 197 2.94 6.13 6.73
CA LYS A 197 4.27 6.78 6.81
C LYS A 197 4.68 7.12 8.24
N ASN A 198 3.72 7.32 9.13
CA ASN A 198 3.97 7.64 10.54
C ASN A 198 4.19 6.42 11.43
N ILE A 199 3.97 5.20 10.92
CA ILE A 199 4.25 3.98 11.69
C ILE A 199 5.75 3.70 11.61
N PRO A 200 6.45 3.60 12.76
CA PRO A 200 7.90 3.39 12.77
C PRO A 200 8.26 1.99 12.24
N ASN A 201 9.42 1.91 11.59
CA ASN A 201 10.03 0.63 11.22
C ASN A 201 10.80 0.11 12.44
N SER A 202 10.14 -0.66 13.28
CA SER A 202 10.68 -1.15 14.54
C SER A 202 11.67 -2.28 14.32
N ALA A 203 12.71 -2.33 15.16
CA ALA A 203 13.75 -3.34 15.12
C ALA A 203 14.16 -3.79 16.52
N LYS A 204 14.61 -5.03 16.64
CA LYS A 204 15.20 -5.58 17.87
C LYS A 204 16.71 -5.71 17.71
N PHE A 205 17.44 -5.25 18.73
CA PHE A 205 18.87 -5.44 18.86
C PHE A 205 19.27 -5.48 20.33
N GLY A 206 19.84 -6.61 20.80
CA GLY A 206 20.14 -6.78 22.23
C GLY A 206 20.63 -8.18 22.62
N GLY A 207 21.05 -9.02 21.68
CA GLY A 207 21.51 -10.38 21.95
C GLY A 207 20.39 -11.40 22.18
N ALA A 208 20.76 -12.56 22.69
CA ALA A 208 19.91 -13.75 22.72
C ALA A 208 18.58 -13.58 23.46
N THR A 209 18.48 -12.68 24.41
CA THR A 209 17.25 -12.42 25.20
C THR A 209 16.91 -10.93 25.29
N GLY A 210 17.57 -10.08 24.51
CA GLY A 210 17.35 -8.64 24.53
C GLY A 210 18.05 -7.88 25.66
N ASN A 211 18.92 -8.55 26.45
CA ASN A 211 19.55 -8.01 27.64
C ASN A 211 21.06 -7.77 27.50
N PHE A 212 21.62 -7.89 26.29
CA PHE A 212 23.08 -7.73 26.03
C PHE A 212 23.98 -8.63 26.87
N ASN A 213 23.53 -9.82 27.28
CA ASN A 213 24.23 -10.68 28.23
C ASN A 213 25.70 -10.94 27.80
N ALA A 214 25.92 -11.37 26.56
CA ALA A 214 27.27 -11.66 26.03
C ALA A 214 28.12 -10.39 25.89
N HIS A 215 27.51 -9.30 25.42
CA HIS A 215 28.17 -8.02 25.28
C HIS A 215 28.65 -7.48 26.65
N HIS A 216 27.75 -7.46 27.62
CA HIS A 216 28.03 -6.91 28.96
C HIS A 216 29.07 -7.72 29.69
N ILE A 217 29.08 -9.04 29.60
CA ILE A 217 30.09 -9.87 30.26
C ILE A 217 31.50 -9.68 29.64
N ALA A 218 31.54 -9.44 28.32
CA ALA A 218 32.80 -9.23 27.60
C ALA A 218 33.37 -7.80 27.85
N TYR A 219 32.51 -6.80 27.83
CA TYR A 219 32.92 -5.39 28.02
C TYR A 219 31.91 -4.66 28.94
N PRO A 220 32.00 -4.86 30.26
CA PRO A 220 31.01 -4.33 31.22
C PRO A 220 31.04 -2.80 31.36
N SER A 221 32.10 -2.14 30.91
CA SER A 221 32.22 -0.67 30.93
C SER A 221 31.52 0.02 29.75
N VAL A 222 31.10 -0.71 28.73
CA VAL A 222 30.40 -0.15 27.58
C VAL A 222 28.90 -0.04 27.88
N ASN A 223 28.33 1.13 27.58
CA ASN A 223 26.87 1.30 27.58
C ASN A 223 26.26 0.69 26.32
N TRP A 224 25.93 -0.59 26.37
CA TRP A 224 25.39 -1.32 25.22
C TRP A 224 23.99 -0.87 24.81
N VAL A 225 23.21 -0.27 25.72
CA VAL A 225 21.90 0.31 25.39
C VAL A 225 22.07 1.54 24.48
N ASP A 226 22.95 2.48 24.87
CA ASP A 226 23.23 3.66 24.05
C ASP A 226 23.89 3.28 22.71
N PHE A 227 24.84 2.33 22.75
CA PHE A 227 25.43 1.80 21.52
C PHE A 227 24.36 1.28 20.57
N SER A 228 23.46 0.44 21.04
CA SER A 228 22.44 -0.17 20.19
C SER A 228 21.38 0.83 19.73
N ASN A 229 21.05 1.83 20.54
CA ASN A 229 20.20 2.95 20.12
C ASN A 229 20.84 3.73 18.97
N ASN A 230 22.14 4.04 19.08
CA ASN A 230 22.86 4.68 17.98
C ASN A 230 22.92 3.80 16.73
N PHE A 231 23.30 2.53 16.87
CA PHE A 231 23.41 1.60 15.75
C PHE A 231 22.10 1.43 15.00
N VAL A 232 21.01 1.17 15.73
CA VAL A 232 19.69 0.93 15.08
C VAL A 232 19.05 2.21 14.57
N ASN A 233 19.10 3.30 15.37
CA ASN A 233 18.37 4.51 15.01
C ASN A 233 19.13 5.38 14.02
N GLU A 234 20.45 5.56 14.22
CA GLU A 234 21.24 6.49 13.40
C GLU A 234 21.91 5.76 12.22
N VAL A 235 22.54 4.59 12.45
CA VAL A 235 23.28 3.88 11.38
C VAL A 235 22.30 3.17 10.45
N LEU A 236 21.31 2.42 10.99
CA LEU A 236 20.33 1.70 10.17
C LEU A 236 19.09 2.55 9.87
N GLY A 237 18.88 3.66 10.57
CA GLY A 237 17.71 4.53 10.39
C GLY A 237 16.38 3.83 10.68
N LEU A 238 16.37 2.90 11.63
CA LEU A 238 15.21 2.18 12.13
C LEU A 238 14.81 2.73 13.50
N THR A 239 13.80 2.15 14.13
CA THR A 239 13.41 2.51 15.50
C THR A 239 13.67 1.32 16.42
N ARG A 240 14.62 1.44 17.35
CA ARG A 240 14.92 0.35 18.26
C ARG A 240 13.82 0.16 19.30
N ALA A 241 13.25 -1.03 19.40
CA ALA A 241 12.42 -1.47 20.51
C ALA A 241 13.31 -1.64 21.78
N GLN A 242 12.98 -0.91 22.85
CA GLN A 242 13.86 -0.83 24.04
C GLN A 242 13.86 -2.11 24.88
N HIS A 243 12.72 -2.75 25.03
CA HIS A 243 12.52 -3.97 25.81
C HIS A 243 11.96 -5.05 24.92
N THR A 244 12.75 -6.07 24.65
CA THR A 244 12.38 -7.17 23.74
C THR A 244 12.76 -8.52 24.36
N THR A 245 12.26 -9.59 23.78
CA THR A 245 12.75 -10.94 24.01
C THR A 245 13.91 -11.26 23.05
N GLN A 246 14.01 -12.48 22.55
CA GLN A 246 14.97 -12.77 21.46
C GLN A 246 14.58 -12.11 20.13
N ILE A 247 13.27 -11.77 19.97
CA ILE A 247 12.70 -11.20 18.75
C ILE A 247 12.10 -9.81 19.00
N GLU A 248 11.86 -9.08 17.92
CA GLU A 248 11.02 -7.89 17.88
C GLU A 248 9.55 -8.28 18.17
N HIS A 249 8.75 -7.35 18.72
CA HIS A 249 7.32 -7.59 19.06
C HIS A 249 6.43 -7.77 17.83
N TYR A 250 6.85 -7.21 16.68
CA TYR A 250 6.09 -7.11 15.44
C TYR A 250 4.81 -6.28 15.51
N ASP A 251 4.53 -5.58 16.63
CA ASP A 251 3.34 -4.74 16.77
C ASP A 251 3.32 -3.60 15.73
N GLN A 252 4.48 -2.96 15.50
CA GLN A 252 4.56 -1.90 14.49
C GLN A 252 4.46 -2.45 13.09
N PHE A 253 5.01 -3.61 12.82
CA PHE A 253 4.86 -4.28 11.52
C PHE A 253 3.40 -4.74 11.30
N ALA A 254 2.71 -5.21 12.33
CA ALA A 254 1.28 -5.53 12.29
C ALA A 254 0.45 -4.27 11.98
N ALA A 255 0.76 -3.13 12.61
CA ALA A 255 0.12 -1.86 12.31
C ALA A 255 0.37 -1.40 10.86
N GLN A 256 1.57 -1.62 10.31
CA GLN A 256 1.86 -1.37 8.89
C GLN A 256 1.04 -2.27 7.97
N CYS A 257 0.91 -3.57 8.28
CA CYS A 257 0.05 -4.50 7.54
C CYS A 257 -1.42 -4.06 7.56
N ASP A 258 -1.93 -3.62 8.70
CA ASP A 258 -3.30 -3.09 8.83
C ASP A 258 -3.49 -1.78 8.03
N ALA A 259 -2.50 -0.91 7.99
CA ALA A 259 -2.55 0.32 7.19
C ALA A 259 -2.54 0.00 5.68
N LEU A 260 -1.70 -0.92 5.23
CA LEU A 260 -1.64 -1.40 3.84
C LEU A 260 -2.97 -2.03 3.41
N LYS A 261 -3.55 -2.87 4.26
CA LYS A 261 -4.89 -3.46 4.04
C LYS A 261 -5.97 -2.38 3.89
N ARG A 262 -5.97 -1.33 4.71
CA ARG A 262 -6.93 -0.22 4.60
C ARG A 262 -6.78 0.54 3.28
N ILE A 263 -5.55 0.78 2.81
CA ILE A 263 -5.30 1.40 1.50
C ILE A 263 -5.83 0.50 0.38
N ASN A 264 -5.55 -0.80 0.42
CA ASN A 264 -6.08 -1.75 -0.56
C ASN A 264 -7.62 -1.78 -0.58
N ASN A 265 -8.28 -1.67 0.58
CA ASN A 265 -9.75 -1.60 0.65
C ASN A 265 -10.31 -0.36 -0.06
N ILE A 266 -9.60 0.77 0.00
CA ILE A 266 -10.02 1.99 -0.73
C ILE A 266 -9.84 1.80 -2.24
N ILE A 267 -8.78 1.11 -2.66
CA ILE A 267 -8.56 0.78 -4.08
C ILE A 267 -9.67 -0.16 -4.57
N ILE A 268 -10.01 -1.20 -3.82
CA ILE A 268 -11.12 -2.11 -4.15
C ILE A 268 -12.44 -1.35 -4.28
N ASP A 269 -12.72 -0.43 -3.37
CA ASP A 269 -13.93 0.39 -3.36
C ASP A 269 -14.01 1.27 -4.63
N LEU A 270 -12.90 1.93 -4.98
CA LEU A 270 -12.77 2.68 -6.24
C LEU A 270 -13.01 1.78 -7.47
N ASP A 271 -12.35 0.63 -7.52
CA ASP A 271 -12.45 -0.30 -8.66
C ASP A 271 -13.89 -0.78 -8.88
N ARG A 272 -14.62 -1.03 -7.79
CA ARG A 272 -16.04 -1.42 -7.81
C ARG A 272 -16.94 -0.30 -8.29
N ASP A 273 -16.72 0.93 -7.87
CA ASP A 273 -17.49 2.09 -8.33
C ASP A 273 -17.25 2.36 -9.81
N ILE A 274 -15.99 2.31 -10.27
CA ILE A 274 -15.67 2.44 -11.70
C ILE A 274 -16.32 1.30 -12.51
N TRP A 275 -16.26 0.06 -12.03
CA TRP A 275 -16.94 -1.07 -12.65
C TRP A 275 -18.45 -0.83 -12.75
N ALA A 276 -19.08 -0.32 -11.70
CA ALA A 276 -20.51 0.02 -11.70
C ALA A 276 -20.83 1.15 -12.70
N TYR A 277 -20.00 2.18 -12.78
CA TYR A 277 -20.16 3.26 -13.76
C TYR A 277 -19.97 2.79 -15.22
N ILE A 278 -19.08 1.83 -15.46
CA ILE A 278 -18.95 1.18 -16.76
C ILE A 278 -20.23 0.38 -17.08
N SER A 279 -20.79 -0.36 -16.13
CA SER A 279 -22.04 -1.12 -16.32
C SER A 279 -23.25 -0.22 -16.59
N LYS A 280 -23.26 1.02 -16.07
CA LYS A 280 -24.24 2.06 -16.37
C LYS A 280 -23.96 2.80 -17.68
N ASN A 281 -22.91 2.44 -18.39
CA ASN A 281 -22.45 3.12 -19.60
C ASN A 281 -22.04 4.60 -19.38
N TYR A 282 -21.73 5.00 -18.15
CA TYR A 282 -21.17 6.33 -17.86
C TYR A 282 -19.72 6.44 -18.32
N PHE A 283 -18.99 5.33 -18.27
CA PHE A 283 -17.68 5.21 -18.86
C PHE A 283 -17.68 4.19 -19.99
N LYS A 284 -16.97 4.53 -21.07
CA LYS A 284 -16.49 3.60 -22.11
C LYS A 284 -15.02 3.32 -21.87
N GLN A 285 -14.50 2.25 -22.47
CA GLN A 285 -13.09 1.93 -22.39
C GLN A 285 -12.45 2.04 -23.78
N ARG A 286 -11.28 2.66 -23.85
CA ARG A 286 -10.47 2.69 -25.08
C ARG A 286 -10.07 1.28 -25.45
N ILE A 287 -10.33 0.91 -26.70
CA ILE A 287 -9.90 -0.36 -27.29
C ILE A 287 -8.50 -0.12 -27.85
N LYS A 288 -7.55 -0.96 -27.47
CA LYS A 288 -6.23 -0.98 -28.10
C LYS A 288 -6.31 -1.83 -29.35
N GLU A 289 -5.74 -1.36 -30.44
CA GLU A 289 -5.68 -2.13 -31.70
C GLU A 289 -5.08 -3.50 -31.47
N GLY A 290 -5.79 -4.56 -31.91
CA GLY A 290 -5.42 -5.95 -31.69
C GLY A 290 -5.88 -6.56 -30.36
N GLU A 291 -6.46 -5.81 -29.44
CA GLU A 291 -7.08 -6.38 -28.22
C GLU A 291 -8.42 -7.04 -28.55
N VAL A 292 -8.61 -8.27 -28.02
CA VAL A 292 -9.89 -9.00 -28.09
C VAL A 292 -10.62 -8.79 -26.78
N GLY A 293 -11.70 -8.00 -26.78
CA GLY A 293 -12.46 -7.66 -25.57
C GLY A 293 -13.26 -8.83 -24.97
N SER A 294 -13.67 -9.77 -25.81
CA SER A 294 -14.40 -10.99 -25.42
C SER A 294 -14.17 -12.08 -26.47
N SER A 295 -14.03 -13.34 -26.03
CA SER A 295 -13.84 -14.48 -26.91
C SER A 295 -15.08 -14.81 -27.76
N ALA A 296 -16.27 -14.41 -27.32
CA ALA A 296 -17.55 -14.77 -27.99
C ALA A 296 -18.32 -13.55 -28.52
N MET A 297 -18.12 -12.35 -27.94
CA MET A 297 -18.88 -11.13 -28.26
C MET A 297 -17.92 -9.98 -28.61
N PRO A 298 -17.62 -9.74 -29.90
CA PRO A 298 -16.59 -8.76 -30.31
C PRO A 298 -16.85 -7.32 -29.87
N HIS A 299 -18.11 -6.96 -29.64
CA HIS A 299 -18.52 -5.61 -29.18
C HIS A 299 -18.34 -5.38 -27.67
N LYS A 300 -18.06 -6.45 -26.89
CA LYS A 300 -18.01 -6.40 -25.43
C LYS A 300 -16.59 -6.12 -24.94
N VAL A 301 -16.39 -4.97 -24.31
CA VAL A 301 -15.12 -4.58 -23.68
C VAL A 301 -15.27 -4.72 -22.17
N ASN A 302 -14.69 -5.76 -21.62
CA ASN A 302 -14.78 -6.04 -20.17
C ASN A 302 -13.85 -5.12 -19.35
N PRO A 303 -14.25 -4.67 -18.15
CA PRO A 303 -13.42 -3.87 -17.25
C PRO A 303 -12.40 -4.71 -16.47
N ILE A 304 -11.66 -5.59 -17.20
CA ILE A 304 -10.78 -6.61 -16.60
C ILE A 304 -9.64 -6.04 -15.77
N ASP A 305 -9.22 -4.81 -16.03
CA ASP A 305 -8.13 -4.18 -15.28
C ASP A 305 -8.59 -3.92 -13.83
N PHE A 306 -9.82 -3.46 -13.60
CA PHE A 306 -10.40 -3.23 -12.27
C PHE A 306 -10.71 -4.55 -11.54
N GLU A 307 -11.24 -5.55 -12.25
CA GLU A 307 -11.47 -6.90 -11.69
C GLU A 307 -10.15 -7.58 -11.27
N ASN A 308 -9.10 -7.44 -12.06
CA ASN A 308 -7.76 -7.94 -11.73
C ASN A 308 -7.19 -7.23 -10.49
N ALA A 309 -7.39 -5.91 -10.37
CA ALA A 309 -6.96 -5.14 -9.22
C ALA A 309 -7.68 -5.58 -7.95
N GLU A 310 -9.00 -5.70 -7.98
CA GLU A 310 -9.81 -6.20 -6.86
C GLU A 310 -9.34 -7.57 -6.39
N GLY A 311 -9.14 -8.51 -7.31
CA GLY A 311 -8.69 -9.86 -6.99
C GLY A 311 -7.31 -9.90 -6.32
N ASN A 312 -6.33 -9.13 -6.85
CA ASN A 312 -4.99 -9.06 -6.29
C ASN A 312 -4.97 -8.34 -4.92
N ALA A 313 -5.69 -7.24 -4.77
CA ALA A 313 -5.81 -6.53 -3.49
C ALA A 313 -6.47 -7.41 -2.42
N GLY A 314 -7.46 -8.24 -2.80
CA GLY A 314 -8.10 -9.20 -1.90
C GLY A 314 -7.12 -10.27 -1.38
N ILE A 315 -6.26 -10.82 -2.24
CA ILE A 315 -5.22 -11.78 -1.84
C ILE A 315 -4.20 -11.11 -0.92
N ALA A 316 -3.74 -9.90 -1.26
CA ALA A 316 -2.83 -9.13 -0.41
C ALA A 316 -3.41 -8.91 0.98
N ASN A 317 -4.67 -8.52 1.06
CA ASN A 317 -5.38 -8.26 2.32
C ASN A 317 -5.46 -9.50 3.23
N ALA A 318 -5.71 -10.68 2.65
CA ALA A 318 -5.75 -11.93 3.40
C ALA A 318 -4.39 -12.24 4.07
N LEU A 319 -3.29 -11.97 3.37
CA LEU A 319 -1.94 -12.17 3.91
C LEU A 319 -1.55 -11.09 4.93
N PHE A 320 -1.86 -9.83 4.68
CA PHE A 320 -1.63 -8.75 5.65
C PHE A 320 -2.42 -8.98 6.95
N GLU A 321 -3.68 -9.42 6.86
CA GLU A 321 -4.49 -9.81 8.02
C GLU A 321 -3.82 -10.93 8.82
N PHE A 322 -3.38 -11.98 8.13
CA PHE A 322 -2.68 -13.08 8.77
C PHE A 322 -1.39 -12.63 9.45
N PHE A 323 -0.59 -11.76 8.82
CA PHE A 323 0.65 -11.25 9.42
C PHE A 323 0.37 -10.41 10.66
N ALA A 324 -0.60 -9.50 10.58
CA ALA A 324 -0.98 -8.64 11.69
C ALA A 324 -1.48 -9.45 12.90
N ALA A 325 -2.22 -10.53 12.66
CA ALA A 325 -2.74 -11.39 13.72
C ALA A 325 -1.69 -12.36 14.27
N LYS A 326 -0.78 -12.89 13.41
CA LYS A 326 0.12 -13.98 13.79
C LYS A 326 1.43 -13.51 14.41
N LEU A 327 2.07 -12.47 13.82
CA LEU A 327 3.45 -12.13 14.19
C LEU A 327 3.60 -11.62 15.63
N PRO A 328 2.67 -10.83 16.20
CA PRO A 328 2.76 -10.38 17.60
C PRO A 328 2.65 -11.52 18.63
N ILE A 329 2.32 -12.73 18.21
CA ILE A 329 2.13 -13.87 19.10
C ILE A 329 3.27 -14.86 18.92
N SER A 330 4.08 -15.04 19.95
CA SER A 330 5.17 -16.02 20.01
C SER A 330 5.12 -16.81 21.33
N ARG A 331 5.91 -17.89 21.44
CA ARG A 331 6.01 -18.73 22.64
C ARG A 331 7.24 -18.32 23.45
N LEU A 332 7.04 -17.99 24.71
CA LEU A 332 8.10 -17.56 25.62
C LEU A 332 8.96 -16.45 24.97
N GLN A 333 10.29 -16.65 24.89
CA GLN A 333 11.18 -15.66 24.28
C GLN A 333 11.25 -15.76 22.76
N ARG A 334 10.92 -16.89 22.17
CA ARG A 334 10.80 -17.11 20.71
C ARG A 334 10.34 -18.53 20.38
N ASP A 335 9.58 -18.65 19.27
CA ASP A 335 9.49 -19.85 18.44
C ASP A 335 9.92 -19.55 17.00
N LEU A 336 10.03 -20.57 16.13
CA LEU A 336 10.54 -20.39 14.76
C LEU A 336 9.50 -19.88 13.77
N THR A 337 8.22 -19.79 14.15
CA THR A 337 7.12 -19.49 13.21
C THR A 337 7.24 -18.11 12.57
N ASP A 338 7.84 -17.14 13.27
CA ASP A 338 8.13 -15.82 12.74
C ASP A 338 8.99 -15.86 11.47
N SER A 339 10.06 -16.64 11.49
CA SER A 339 10.96 -16.78 10.33
C SER A 339 10.28 -17.35 9.10
N THR A 340 9.37 -18.31 9.26
CA THR A 340 8.59 -18.89 8.17
C THR A 340 7.63 -17.87 7.59
N VAL A 341 6.94 -17.12 8.43
CA VAL A 341 5.94 -16.13 8.02
C VAL A 341 6.58 -14.93 7.33
N LEU A 342 7.66 -14.38 7.91
CA LEU A 342 8.35 -13.19 7.39
C LEU A 342 8.97 -13.39 5.99
N ARG A 343 9.32 -14.63 5.60
CA ARG A 343 9.78 -14.93 4.23
C ARG A 343 8.71 -14.66 3.17
N ASN A 344 7.45 -14.53 3.56
CA ASN A 344 6.33 -14.26 2.67
C ASN A 344 5.93 -12.77 2.58
N VAL A 345 6.65 -11.85 3.24
CA VAL A 345 6.28 -10.40 3.26
C VAL A 345 6.24 -9.80 1.86
N GLY A 346 7.09 -10.24 0.96
CA GLY A 346 7.08 -9.81 -0.44
C GLY A 346 5.83 -10.19 -1.22
N VAL A 347 5.12 -11.25 -0.81
CA VAL A 347 3.94 -11.77 -1.54
C VAL A 347 2.78 -10.76 -1.53
N PRO A 348 2.27 -10.30 -0.37
CA PRO A 348 1.20 -9.30 -0.36
C PRO A 348 1.65 -7.94 -0.92
N MET A 349 2.92 -7.57 -0.77
CA MET A 349 3.47 -6.37 -1.39
C MET A 349 3.41 -6.46 -2.92
N ALA A 350 3.75 -7.61 -3.50
CA ALA A 350 3.67 -7.84 -4.93
C ALA A 350 2.22 -7.80 -5.45
N HIS A 351 1.29 -8.46 -4.78
CA HIS A 351 -0.13 -8.39 -5.12
C HIS A 351 -0.69 -6.95 -5.03
N THR A 352 -0.27 -6.17 -4.04
CA THR A 352 -0.65 -4.76 -3.93
C THR A 352 -0.11 -3.92 -5.10
N VAL A 353 1.16 -4.14 -5.50
CA VAL A 353 1.75 -3.45 -6.67
C VAL A 353 1.01 -3.83 -7.96
N ILE A 354 0.65 -5.10 -8.12
CA ILE A 354 -0.17 -5.55 -9.27
C ILE A 354 -1.53 -4.84 -9.27
N ALA A 355 -2.21 -4.78 -8.11
CA ALA A 355 -3.50 -4.11 -7.97
C ALA A 355 -3.40 -2.62 -8.37
N MET A 356 -2.47 -1.87 -7.78
CA MET A 356 -2.25 -0.45 -8.12
C MET A 356 -1.95 -0.23 -9.61
N SER A 357 -1.11 -1.09 -10.20
CA SER A 357 -0.76 -1.02 -11.61
C SER A 357 -1.99 -1.29 -12.51
N SER A 358 -2.83 -2.26 -12.12
CA SER A 358 -4.05 -2.60 -12.85
C SER A 358 -5.11 -1.49 -12.75
N THR A 359 -5.37 -0.95 -11.57
CA THR A 359 -6.27 0.20 -11.39
C THR A 359 -5.79 1.39 -12.23
N LEU A 360 -4.50 1.74 -12.16
CA LEU A 360 -3.93 2.84 -12.94
C LEU A 360 -4.09 2.62 -14.45
N LYS A 361 -3.85 1.40 -14.92
CA LYS A 361 -4.05 1.03 -16.32
C LYS A 361 -5.52 1.15 -16.73
N GLY A 362 -6.45 0.71 -15.89
CA GLY A 362 -7.88 0.87 -16.10
C GLY A 362 -8.29 2.34 -16.19
N LEU A 363 -7.85 3.17 -15.23
CA LEU A 363 -8.13 4.62 -15.21
C LEU A 363 -7.60 5.35 -16.45
N ASN A 364 -6.50 4.90 -17.04
CA ASN A 364 -5.98 5.48 -18.30
C ASN A 364 -6.78 5.06 -19.53
N LYS A 365 -7.65 4.06 -19.43
CA LYS A 365 -8.49 3.57 -20.55
C LYS A 365 -9.90 4.13 -20.55
N ILE A 366 -10.42 4.62 -19.42
CA ILE A 366 -11.79 5.10 -19.33
C ILE A 366 -11.98 6.38 -20.13
N ILE A 367 -13.16 6.50 -20.75
CA ILE A 367 -13.61 7.67 -21.51
C ILE A 367 -15.02 8.01 -21.01
N LEU A 368 -15.22 9.28 -20.68
CA LEU A 368 -16.51 9.76 -20.23
C LEU A 368 -17.56 9.67 -21.33
N ASN A 369 -18.74 9.19 -21.00
CA ASN A 369 -19.91 9.13 -21.88
C ASN A 369 -20.97 10.17 -21.42
N ASN A 370 -20.78 11.41 -21.82
CA ASN A 370 -21.65 12.51 -21.45
C ASN A 370 -23.14 12.28 -21.83
N ASP A 371 -23.39 11.63 -22.98
CA ASP A 371 -24.76 11.38 -23.45
C ASP A 371 -25.52 10.44 -22.50
N ALA A 372 -24.86 9.40 -21.99
CA ALA A 372 -25.49 8.46 -21.05
C ALA A 372 -25.76 9.13 -19.69
N ILE A 373 -24.83 9.93 -19.20
CA ILE A 373 -24.99 10.70 -17.96
C ILE A 373 -26.14 11.70 -18.09
N ALA A 374 -26.16 12.46 -19.18
CA ALA A 374 -27.22 13.44 -19.44
C ALA A 374 -28.61 12.78 -19.57
N ALA A 375 -28.69 11.64 -20.27
CA ALA A 375 -29.94 10.90 -20.41
C ALA A 375 -30.44 10.37 -19.07
N ASP A 376 -29.56 9.93 -18.18
CA ASP A 376 -29.94 9.43 -16.85
C ASP A 376 -30.41 10.56 -15.94
N LEU A 377 -29.77 11.72 -15.95
CA LEU A 377 -30.23 12.92 -15.25
C LEU A 377 -31.60 13.37 -15.77
N GLU A 378 -31.79 13.46 -17.09
CA GLU A 378 -33.05 13.86 -17.72
C GLU A 378 -34.22 12.91 -17.41
N ASN A 379 -33.90 11.63 -17.23
CA ASN A 379 -34.93 10.63 -16.89
C ASN A 379 -35.29 10.63 -15.40
N ASN A 380 -34.64 11.42 -14.56
CA ASN A 380 -34.80 11.36 -13.10
C ASN A 380 -35.11 12.73 -12.46
N TRP A 381 -36.00 13.50 -13.04
CA TRP A 381 -36.40 14.83 -12.53
C TRP A 381 -36.97 14.82 -11.09
N ALA A 382 -37.44 13.69 -10.61
CA ALA A 382 -37.88 13.55 -9.21
C ALA A 382 -36.83 13.91 -8.18
N VAL A 383 -35.52 13.82 -8.54
CA VAL A 383 -34.41 14.08 -7.61
C VAL A 383 -34.28 15.54 -7.19
N VAL A 384 -34.91 16.50 -7.93
CA VAL A 384 -34.93 17.93 -7.54
C VAL A 384 -36.00 18.26 -6.51
N ALA A 385 -36.86 17.30 -6.15
CA ALA A 385 -37.89 17.49 -5.15
C ALA A 385 -37.31 17.93 -3.80
N GLU A 386 -36.14 17.45 -3.41
CA GLU A 386 -35.45 17.85 -2.19
C GLU A 386 -35.08 19.35 -2.23
N ALA A 387 -34.54 19.83 -3.35
CA ALA A 387 -34.17 21.24 -3.53
C ALA A 387 -35.43 22.14 -3.44
N ILE A 388 -36.48 21.76 -4.16
CA ILE A 388 -37.79 22.50 -4.14
C ILE A 388 -38.33 22.54 -2.74
N GLN A 389 -38.40 21.41 -2.03
CA GLN A 389 -38.82 21.34 -0.63
C GLN A 389 -38.03 22.29 0.27
N THR A 390 -36.71 22.35 0.06
CA THR A 390 -35.81 23.19 0.88
C THR A 390 -36.08 24.67 0.65
N VAL A 391 -36.26 25.09 -0.61
CA VAL A 391 -36.69 26.47 -0.93
C VAL A 391 -38.05 26.79 -0.35
N LEU A 392 -39.03 25.91 -0.48
CA LEU A 392 -40.36 26.10 0.10
C LEU A 392 -40.33 26.22 1.63
N ARG A 393 -39.45 25.50 2.30
CA ARG A 393 -39.20 25.65 3.76
C ARG A 393 -38.63 27.04 4.09
N ARG A 394 -37.70 27.54 3.28
CA ARG A 394 -37.16 28.90 3.42
C ARG A 394 -38.26 29.94 3.36
N GLU A 395 -39.26 29.74 2.47
CA GLU A 395 -40.41 30.63 2.29
C GLU A 395 -41.58 30.37 3.29
N ALA A 396 -41.36 29.52 4.31
CA ALA A 396 -42.38 29.13 5.28
C ALA A 396 -43.70 28.55 4.65
N TYR A 397 -43.57 27.90 3.50
CA TYR A 397 -44.69 27.24 2.83
C TYR A 397 -45.26 26.11 3.71
N PRO A 398 -46.60 25.99 3.85
CA PRO A 398 -47.20 24.98 4.71
C PRO A 398 -47.02 23.57 4.11
N ASN A 399 -46.55 22.62 4.95
CA ASN A 399 -46.41 21.19 4.60
C ASN A 399 -45.68 20.90 3.26
N PRO A 400 -44.47 21.44 3.03
CA PRO A 400 -43.83 21.34 1.73
C PRO A 400 -43.48 19.90 1.33
N TYR A 401 -43.19 19.02 2.30
CA TYR A 401 -42.92 17.60 2.05
C TYR A 401 -44.15 16.87 1.50
N GLU A 402 -45.31 17.09 2.11
CA GLU A 402 -46.59 16.47 1.71
C GLU A 402 -46.98 16.90 0.31
N ALA A 403 -46.82 18.19 -0.03
CA ALA A 403 -47.12 18.72 -1.36
C ALA A 403 -46.29 18.01 -2.46
N LEU A 404 -44.98 17.78 -2.20
CA LEU A 404 -44.09 17.07 -3.14
C LEU A 404 -44.31 15.55 -3.14
N LYS A 405 -44.71 14.98 -1.99
CA LYS A 405 -45.03 13.55 -1.90
C LYS A 405 -46.23 13.20 -2.80
N ASP A 406 -47.25 14.06 -2.86
CA ASP A 406 -48.40 13.85 -3.72
C ASP A 406 -48.03 13.89 -5.20
N LEU A 407 -47.05 14.71 -5.60
CA LEU A 407 -46.50 14.73 -6.94
C LEU A 407 -45.69 13.46 -7.26
N THR A 408 -44.81 13.03 -6.34
CA THR A 408 -43.83 11.99 -6.61
C THR A 408 -44.34 10.55 -6.45
N ARG A 409 -45.50 10.34 -5.81
CA ARG A 409 -46.11 9.01 -5.57
C ARG A 409 -47.24 8.64 -6.49
N THR A 410 -47.34 9.28 -7.64
CA THR A 410 -48.42 9.03 -8.63
C THR A 410 -48.14 7.89 -9.59
N ASN A 411 -47.01 7.20 -9.50
CA ASN A 411 -46.49 6.22 -10.50
C ASN A 411 -46.36 6.80 -11.94
N GLN A 412 -46.48 8.11 -12.10
CA GLN A 412 -46.21 8.79 -13.38
C GLN A 412 -44.75 9.24 -13.44
N LYS A 413 -44.21 9.25 -14.66
CA LYS A 413 -42.86 9.78 -14.88
C LYS A 413 -42.85 11.29 -14.61
N ILE A 414 -41.99 11.73 -13.70
CA ILE A 414 -41.75 13.14 -13.45
C ILE A 414 -40.80 13.68 -14.50
N THR A 415 -41.20 14.74 -15.18
CA THR A 415 -40.44 15.41 -16.23
C THR A 415 -40.30 16.89 -15.87
N ALA A 416 -39.50 17.64 -16.66
CA ALA A 416 -39.39 19.08 -16.57
C ALA A 416 -40.78 19.76 -16.59
N ASP A 417 -41.63 19.34 -17.51
CA ASP A 417 -42.99 19.92 -17.70
C ASP A 417 -43.91 19.62 -16.50
N THR A 418 -43.91 18.40 -15.98
CA THR A 418 -44.71 18.05 -14.80
C THR A 418 -44.22 18.80 -13.56
N MET A 419 -42.93 19.01 -13.43
CA MET A 419 -42.35 19.80 -12.35
C MET A 419 -42.68 21.29 -12.49
N ALA A 420 -42.60 21.85 -13.70
CA ALA A 420 -42.99 23.23 -13.97
C ALA A 420 -44.49 23.47 -13.66
N THR A 421 -45.37 22.55 -14.08
CA THR A 421 -46.82 22.61 -13.80
C THR A 421 -47.09 22.57 -12.29
N PHE A 422 -46.40 21.72 -11.55
CA PHE A 422 -46.49 21.68 -10.10
C PHE A 422 -46.07 23.02 -9.47
N ILE A 423 -44.96 23.61 -9.90
CA ILE A 423 -44.43 24.90 -9.40
C ILE A 423 -45.47 26.02 -9.67
N ASP A 424 -46.11 26.04 -10.87
CA ASP A 424 -47.12 27.02 -11.22
C ASP A 424 -48.32 26.97 -10.29
N GLY A 425 -48.70 25.79 -9.80
CA GLY A 425 -49.78 25.56 -8.83
C GLY A 425 -49.46 25.95 -7.38
N LEU A 426 -48.20 26.27 -7.05
CA LEU A 426 -47.83 26.65 -5.68
C LEU A 426 -48.32 28.06 -5.32
N ASN A 427 -48.77 28.21 -4.09
CA ASN A 427 -49.17 29.51 -3.54
C ASN A 427 -47.93 30.28 -2.99
N VAL A 428 -47.03 30.66 -3.89
CA VAL A 428 -45.84 31.49 -3.63
C VAL A 428 -45.77 32.61 -4.67
N ASN A 429 -44.98 33.65 -4.42
CA ASN A 429 -44.86 34.75 -5.38
C ASN A 429 -44.13 34.31 -6.66
N GLU A 430 -44.31 35.08 -7.75
CA GLU A 430 -43.76 34.74 -9.07
C GLU A 430 -42.22 34.72 -9.10
N THR A 431 -41.57 35.50 -8.24
CA THR A 431 -40.08 35.46 -8.11
C THR A 431 -39.60 34.11 -7.62
N ILE A 432 -40.27 33.55 -6.58
CA ILE A 432 -39.98 32.21 -6.05
C ILE A 432 -40.30 31.14 -7.08
N LYS A 433 -41.43 31.22 -7.81
CA LYS A 433 -41.73 30.28 -8.89
C LYS A 433 -40.65 30.30 -9.97
N ALA A 434 -40.19 31.48 -10.35
CA ALA A 434 -39.07 31.60 -11.32
C ALA A 434 -37.77 30.99 -10.81
N GLU A 435 -37.45 31.19 -9.52
CA GLU A 435 -36.29 30.55 -8.87
C GLU A 435 -36.42 29.02 -8.89
N LEU A 436 -37.55 28.48 -8.48
CA LEU A 436 -37.81 27.05 -8.44
C LEU A 436 -37.70 26.39 -9.84
N LYS A 437 -38.20 27.06 -10.88
CA LYS A 437 -38.08 26.56 -12.26
C LYS A 437 -36.65 26.53 -12.82
N GLN A 438 -35.72 27.22 -12.21
CA GLN A 438 -34.31 27.14 -12.58
C GLN A 438 -33.60 25.92 -12.02
N ILE A 439 -34.18 25.22 -11.04
CA ILE A 439 -33.62 24.02 -10.44
C ILE A 439 -33.80 22.83 -11.38
N THR A 440 -32.69 22.20 -11.76
CA THR A 440 -32.70 21.06 -12.67
C THR A 440 -31.80 19.96 -12.12
N PRO A 441 -31.93 18.70 -12.56
CA PRO A 441 -30.98 17.64 -12.20
C PRO A 441 -29.53 17.95 -12.58
N PHE A 442 -29.32 18.86 -13.53
CA PHE A 442 -27.99 19.22 -14.02
C PHE A 442 -27.27 20.27 -13.18
N ASN A 443 -28.01 21.13 -12.47
CA ASN A 443 -27.45 22.22 -11.67
C ASN A 443 -27.62 22.07 -10.17
N TYR A 444 -28.45 21.12 -9.73
CA TYR A 444 -28.60 20.78 -8.30
C TYR A 444 -27.46 19.90 -7.81
N THR A 445 -26.24 20.34 -7.94
CA THR A 445 -25.02 19.57 -7.63
C THR A 445 -24.19 20.11 -6.45
N GLY A 446 -24.67 21.19 -5.83
CA GLY A 446 -23.98 21.81 -4.69
C GLY A 446 -22.60 22.39 -5.01
N VAL A 447 -21.80 22.54 -3.96
CA VAL A 447 -20.41 23.06 -3.99
C VAL A 447 -19.48 22.14 -3.23
N PHE A 448 -18.18 22.12 -3.59
CA PHE A 448 -17.13 21.34 -2.92
C PHE A 448 -15.75 21.98 -3.11
#